data_d677615357ba9606d0c3c671ce84d579
#
_entry.id   d677615357ba9606d0c3c671ce84d579
#
_cell.length_a   1.000
_cell.length_b   1.000
_cell.length_c   1.000
_cell.angle_alpha   90.00
_cell.angle_beta   90.00
_cell.angle_gamma   90.00
#
_symmetry.space_group_name_H-M   'P 1'
#
loop_
_entity.id
_entity.type
_entity.pdbx_description
1 polymer ?
#
loop_
_entity_poly.entity_id
_entity_poly.type
_entity_poly.pdbx_seq_one_letter_code
_entity_poly.pdbx_strand_id
1 'polypeptide(L)'
;MIPLADIIHSFTGAFDFILHQRNAVTGGNVQVGGIPYIWPFARTQLEVSAIALAGALAIALPIGLILGHFGKGELFAVGFGNAGRAMPEIVVLFLLAAIIGIGLGNAAIALGILGLPSILTNTFVAVRQVDRTAVQAGEAMGMRPWQVMLRVEFPLAAPTIMAGVRTAAINIYATATVANFVGLSTLGDLITEPAVYGNDGVVAGAIIVALFAMLIEATLAGVQWLVTLRGLKLQRRTRSA
;
A
#
# COMPACT_ATOMS: atom_id res chain seq x y z
N MET A 1 2.66 -22.08 -26.65
CA MET A 1 3.14 -20.75 -27.03
C MET A 1 1.91 -19.97 -27.45
N ILE A 2 1.50 -18.94 -26.67
CA ILE A 2 0.33 -18.12 -27.02
C ILE A 2 0.73 -17.26 -28.21
N PRO A 3 0.00 -17.27 -29.33
CA PRO A 3 0.31 -16.43 -30.49
C PRO A 3 0.23 -14.94 -30.12
N LEU A 4 1.13 -14.14 -30.67
CA LEU A 4 1.14 -12.68 -30.43
C LEU A 4 -0.18 -12.01 -30.78
N ALA A 5 -0.88 -12.54 -31.79
CA ALA A 5 -2.22 -12.08 -32.20
C ALA A 5 -3.26 -12.22 -31.08
N ASP A 6 -3.23 -13.31 -30.30
CA ASP A 6 -4.18 -13.54 -29.19
C ASP A 6 -3.92 -12.56 -28.03
N ILE A 7 -2.64 -12.21 -27.79
CA ILE A 7 -2.27 -11.20 -26.78
C ILE A 7 -2.85 -9.84 -27.17
N ILE A 8 -2.64 -9.42 -28.41
CA ILE A 8 -3.16 -8.13 -28.92
C ILE A 8 -4.68 -8.13 -28.86
N HIS A 9 -5.33 -9.23 -29.23
CA HIS A 9 -6.78 -9.36 -29.16
C HIS A 9 -7.29 -9.24 -27.72
N SER A 10 -6.61 -9.86 -26.74
CA SER A 10 -6.98 -9.76 -25.33
C SER A 10 -6.83 -8.34 -24.77
N PHE A 11 -5.84 -7.56 -25.23
CA PHE A 11 -5.72 -6.15 -24.84
C PHE A 11 -6.84 -5.29 -25.42
N THR A 12 -7.19 -5.45 -26.70
CA THR A 12 -8.31 -4.71 -27.30
C THR A 12 -9.65 -5.11 -26.67
N GLY A 13 -9.85 -6.40 -26.41
CA GLY A 13 -11.01 -6.92 -25.70
C GLY A 13 -11.12 -6.43 -24.25
N ALA A 14 -9.99 -6.19 -23.59
CA ALA A 14 -9.97 -5.63 -22.24
C ALA A 14 -10.51 -4.20 -22.19
N PHE A 15 -10.17 -3.33 -23.15
CA PHE A 15 -10.73 -1.99 -23.24
C PHE A 15 -12.25 -2.02 -23.52
N ASP A 16 -12.69 -2.94 -24.39
CA ASP A 16 -14.11 -3.15 -24.62
C ASP A 16 -14.83 -3.62 -23.35
N PHE A 17 -14.23 -4.57 -22.61
CA PHE A 17 -14.74 -5.04 -21.32
C PHE A 17 -14.86 -3.92 -20.27
N ILE A 18 -13.94 -2.97 -20.25
CA ILE A 18 -13.97 -1.83 -19.33
C ILE A 18 -15.10 -0.86 -19.69
N LEU A 19 -15.34 -0.65 -20.97
CA LEU A 19 -16.26 0.38 -21.44
C LEU A 19 -17.68 -0.13 -21.61
N HIS A 20 -17.88 -1.41 -21.98
CA HIS A 20 -19.17 -1.97 -22.31
C HIS A 20 -19.51 -3.19 -21.45
N GLN A 21 -20.80 -3.36 -21.18
CA GLN A 21 -21.33 -4.57 -20.56
C GLN A 21 -21.48 -5.67 -21.62
N ARG A 22 -21.19 -6.90 -21.26
CA ARG A 22 -21.35 -8.08 -22.11
C ARG A 22 -21.84 -9.27 -21.29
N ASN A 23 -22.29 -10.33 -21.97
CA ASN A 23 -22.68 -11.57 -21.29
C ASN A 23 -21.46 -12.28 -20.70
N ALA A 24 -21.62 -12.85 -19.52
CA ALA A 24 -20.61 -13.69 -18.90
C ALA A 24 -20.28 -14.91 -19.78
N VAL A 25 -19.03 -15.37 -19.75
CA VAL A 25 -18.56 -16.54 -20.52
C VAL A 25 -19.26 -17.82 -20.09
N THR A 26 -19.65 -17.92 -18.83
CA THR A 26 -20.40 -19.06 -18.26
C THR A 26 -21.78 -19.25 -18.88
N GLY A 27 -22.26 -18.30 -19.69
CA GLY A 27 -23.60 -18.32 -20.27
C GLY A 27 -24.65 -17.75 -19.32
N GLY A 28 -25.90 -17.70 -19.79
CA GLY A 28 -27.01 -17.07 -19.08
C GLY A 28 -27.09 -15.56 -19.34
N ASN A 29 -28.08 -14.89 -18.71
CA ASN A 29 -28.30 -13.44 -18.85
C ASN A 29 -27.51 -12.61 -17.84
N VAL A 30 -26.37 -13.11 -17.37
CA VAL A 30 -25.52 -12.36 -16.42
C VAL A 30 -24.67 -11.38 -17.21
N GLN A 31 -24.89 -10.09 -16.98
CA GLN A 31 -24.11 -9.01 -17.59
C GLN A 31 -22.86 -8.74 -16.74
N VAL A 32 -21.69 -8.70 -17.39
CA VAL A 32 -20.39 -8.40 -16.78
C VAL A 32 -19.67 -7.32 -17.58
N GLY A 33 -18.74 -6.61 -16.93
CA GLY A 33 -18.01 -5.52 -17.58
C GLY A 33 -18.73 -4.18 -17.55
N GLY A 34 -18.09 -3.17 -18.11
CA GLY A 34 -18.50 -1.78 -18.00
C GLY A 34 -18.19 -1.15 -16.64
N ILE A 35 -17.95 0.16 -16.65
CA ILE A 35 -17.58 0.93 -15.44
C ILE A 35 -18.58 0.73 -14.29
N PRO A 36 -19.91 0.76 -14.49
CA PRO A 36 -20.86 0.58 -13.38
C PRO A 36 -20.77 -0.77 -12.70
N TYR A 37 -20.41 -1.83 -13.44
CA TYR A 37 -20.23 -3.17 -12.91
C TYR A 37 -18.88 -3.32 -12.15
N ILE A 38 -17.83 -2.70 -12.69
CA ILE A 38 -16.45 -2.81 -12.14
C ILE A 38 -16.25 -1.92 -10.90
N TRP A 39 -16.95 -0.78 -10.84
CA TRP A 39 -16.75 0.21 -9.78
C TRP A 39 -16.95 -0.33 -8.34
N PRO A 40 -17.95 -1.16 -8.03
CA PRO A 40 -18.10 -1.75 -6.71
C PRO A 40 -16.86 -2.54 -6.26
N PHE A 41 -16.25 -3.33 -7.16
CA PHE A 41 -15.03 -4.10 -6.88
C PHE A 41 -13.84 -3.17 -6.57
N ALA A 42 -13.63 -2.15 -7.40
CA ALA A 42 -12.59 -1.15 -7.21
C ALA A 42 -12.79 -0.39 -5.88
N ARG A 43 -14.03 0.00 -5.58
CA ARG A 43 -14.39 0.69 -4.35
C ARG A 43 -14.07 -0.17 -3.12
N THR A 44 -14.50 -1.42 -3.09
CA THR A 44 -14.21 -2.34 -1.97
C THR A 44 -12.71 -2.51 -1.76
N GLN A 45 -11.94 -2.68 -2.84
CA GLN A 45 -10.49 -2.80 -2.78
C GLN A 45 -9.83 -1.52 -2.23
N LEU A 46 -10.27 -0.34 -2.65
CA LEU A 46 -9.78 0.93 -2.13
C LEU A 46 -10.16 1.13 -0.65
N GLU A 47 -11.39 0.81 -0.28
CA GLU A 47 -11.87 0.93 1.10
C GLU A 47 -11.07 0.04 2.06
N VAL A 48 -10.93 -1.26 1.76
CA VAL A 48 -10.17 -2.16 2.60
C VAL A 48 -8.70 -1.76 2.70
N SER A 49 -8.10 -1.31 1.59
CA SER A 49 -6.71 -0.84 1.56
C SER A 49 -6.51 0.43 2.39
N ALA A 50 -7.46 1.38 2.32
CA ALA A 50 -7.39 2.61 3.09
C ALA A 50 -7.52 2.34 4.61
N ILE A 51 -8.46 1.47 5.01
CA ILE A 51 -8.64 1.08 6.42
C ILE A 51 -7.38 0.35 6.93
N ALA A 52 -6.84 -0.59 6.16
CA ALA A 52 -5.62 -1.32 6.49
C ALA A 52 -4.42 -0.38 6.66
N LEU A 53 -4.22 0.55 5.71
CA LEU A 53 -3.14 1.54 5.77
C LEU A 53 -3.28 2.47 6.97
N ALA A 54 -4.50 2.95 7.25
CA ALA A 54 -4.77 3.81 8.40
C ALA A 54 -4.46 3.09 9.73
N GLY A 55 -4.87 1.82 9.87
CA GLY A 55 -4.55 0.99 11.02
C GLY A 55 -3.05 0.75 11.17
N ALA A 56 -2.36 0.41 10.08
CA ALA A 56 -0.92 0.22 10.07
C ALA A 56 -0.16 1.50 10.46
N LEU A 57 -0.58 2.66 9.96
CA LEU A 57 -0.02 3.97 10.31
C LEU A 57 -0.23 4.30 11.78
N ALA A 58 -1.44 4.08 12.30
CA ALA A 58 -1.78 4.38 13.70
C ALA A 58 -0.91 3.61 14.70
N ILE A 59 -0.44 2.42 14.32
CA ILE A 59 0.39 1.55 15.17
C ILE A 59 1.89 1.76 14.88
N ALA A 60 2.29 1.60 13.62
CA ALA A 60 3.71 1.53 13.26
C ALA A 60 4.41 2.89 13.33
N LEU A 61 3.72 3.99 13.00
CA LEU A 61 4.32 5.33 13.01
C LEU A 61 4.71 5.78 14.43
N PRO A 62 3.83 5.75 15.45
CA PRO A 62 4.21 6.11 16.81
C PRO A 62 5.31 5.21 17.38
N ILE A 63 5.21 3.89 17.17
CA ILE A 63 6.22 2.94 17.65
C ILE A 63 7.57 3.22 16.99
N GLY A 64 7.60 3.42 15.67
CA GLY A 64 8.82 3.72 14.93
C GLY A 64 9.47 5.04 15.36
N LEU A 65 8.66 6.10 15.61
CA LEU A 65 9.12 7.38 16.13
C LEU A 65 9.76 7.22 17.51
N ILE A 66 9.08 6.54 18.43
CA ILE A 66 9.56 6.32 19.80
C ILE A 66 10.86 5.51 19.80
N LEU A 67 10.89 4.38 19.11
CA LEU A 67 12.07 3.53 19.03
C LEU A 67 13.26 4.27 18.37
N GLY A 68 12.99 5.02 17.30
CA GLY A 68 13.98 5.84 16.59
C GLY A 68 14.56 6.94 17.47
N HIS A 69 13.71 7.69 18.18
CA HIS A 69 14.11 8.76 19.10
C HIS A 69 15.03 8.24 20.23
N PHE A 70 14.60 7.19 20.93
CA PHE A 70 15.41 6.62 22.01
C PHE A 70 16.62 5.80 21.53
N GLY A 71 16.71 5.52 20.24
CA GLY A 71 17.81 4.72 19.66
C GLY A 71 17.86 3.27 20.16
N LYS A 72 16.75 2.77 20.68
CA LYS A 72 16.59 1.42 21.22
C LYS A 72 15.68 0.58 20.34
N GLY A 73 15.88 -0.73 20.32
CA GLY A 73 14.98 -1.64 19.60
C GLY A 73 15.26 -1.76 18.09
N GLU A 74 16.49 -1.48 17.64
CA GLU A 74 16.89 -1.67 16.24
C GLU A 74 16.65 -3.10 15.77
N LEU A 75 17.05 -4.10 16.56
CA LEU A 75 16.80 -5.52 16.28
C LEU A 75 15.32 -5.82 16.17
N PHE A 76 14.47 -5.19 16.99
CA PHE A 76 13.02 -5.34 16.91
C PHE A 76 12.47 -4.67 15.64
N ALA A 77 12.79 -3.41 15.39
CA ALA A 77 12.24 -2.67 14.25
C ALA A 77 12.71 -3.27 12.91
N VAL A 78 13.99 -3.60 12.77
CA VAL A 78 14.56 -4.17 11.55
C VAL A 78 14.24 -5.66 11.43
N GLY A 79 14.35 -6.42 12.53
CA GLY A 79 14.04 -7.85 12.58
C GLY A 79 12.57 -8.13 12.26
N PHE A 80 11.65 -7.37 12.85
CA PHE A 80 10.21 -7.44 12.55
C PHE A 80 9.94 -7.07 11.09
N GLY A 81 10.65 -6.06 10.57
CA GLY A 81 10.57 -5.67 9.17
C GLY A 81 10.97 -6.78 8.21
N ASN A 82 12.04 -7.51 8.52
CA ASN A 82 12.52 -8.62 7.71
C ASN A 82 11.63 -9.86 7.83
N ALA A 83 11.19 -10.20 9.05
CA ALA A 83 10.29 -11.33 9.28
C ALA A 83 8.93 -11.13 8.59
N GLY A 84 8.38 -9.92 8.63
CA GLY A 84 7.11 -9.62 7.97
C GLY A 84 7.16 -9.76 6.44
N ARG A 85 8.32 -9.46 5.83
CA ARG A 85 8.52 -9.63 4.39
C ARG A 85 8.75 -11.10 3.96
N ALA A 86 9.13 -11.97 4.90
CA ALA A 86 9.35 -13.38 4.63
C ALA A 86 8.05 -14.21 4.68
N MET A 87 6.98 -13.66 5.26
CA MET A 87 5.69 -14.37 5.34
C MET A 87 4.93 -14.27 4.02
N PRO A 88 4.43 -15.40 3.47
CA PRO A 88 3.54 -15.35 2.31
C PRO A 88 2.24 -14.62 2.69
N GLU A 89 1.95 -13.54 1.97
CA GLU A 89 0.82 -12.63 2.28
C GLU A 89 -0.53 -13.35 2.30
N ILE A 90 -0.72 -14.27 1.35
CA ILE A 90 -1.95 -15.06 1.26
C ILE A 90 -2.15 -15.97 2.48
N VAL A 91 -1.07 -16.47 3.08
CA VAL A 91 -1.15 -17.31 4.29
C VAL A 91 -1.68 -16.50 5.48
N VAL A 92 -1.23 -15.26 5.62
CA VAL A 92 -1.72 -14.35 6.68
C VAL A 92 -3.21 -14.08 6.51
N LEU A 93 -3.66 -13.83 5.27
CA LEU A 93 -5.08 -13.64 4.96
C LEU A 93 -5.93 -14.87 5.35
N PHE A 94 -5.53 -16.06 4.94
CA PHE A 94 -6.26 -17.29 5.24
C PHE A 94 -6.22 -17.65 6.73
N LEU A 95 -5.07 -17.46 7.39
CA LEU A 95 -4.95 -17.74 8.82
C LEU A 95 -5.90 -16.86 9.64
N LEU A 96 -5.94 -15.57 9.33
CA LEU A 96 -6.85 -14.65 10.01
C LEU A 96 -8.32 -14.92 9.64
N ALA A 97 -8.61 -15.30 8.39
CA ALA A 97 -9.94 -15.74 8.01
C ALA A 97 -10.42 -16.96 8.82
N ALA A 98 -9.53 -17.89 9.09
CA ALA A 98 -9.85 -19.06 9.92
C ALA A 98 -10.11 -18.72 11.40
N ILE A 99 -9.47 -17.67 11.93
CA ILE A 99 -9.57 -17.28 13.35
C ILE A 99 -10.72 -16.30 13.60
N ILE A 100 -10.81 -15.26 12.77
CA ILE A 100 -11.70 -14.09 12.98
C ILE A 100 -12.95 -14.21 12.10
N GLY A 101 -12.92 -15.06 11.05
CA GLY A 101 -13.96 -15.17 10.03
C GLY A 101 -13.66 -14.35 8.79
N ILE A 102 -14.55 -14.44 7.80
CA ILE A 102 -14.45 -13.74 6.51
C ILE A 102 -15.11 -12.37 6.57
N GLY A 103 -14.59 -11.42 5.77
CA GLY A 103 -15.19 -10.12 5.60
C GLY A 103 -14.17 -8.97 5.65
N LEU A 104 -14.69 -7.74 5.51
CA LEU A 104 -13.89 -6.52 5.38
C LEU A 104 -12.98 -6.29 6.60
N GLY A 105 -13.47 -6.51 7.82
CA GLY A 105 -12.69 -6.30 9.04
C GLY A 105 -11.49 -7.22 9.13
N ASN A 106 -11.67 -8.50 8.81
CA ASN A 106 -10.59 -9.48 8.78
C ASN A 106 -9.53 -9.11 7.72
N ALA A 107 -9.97 -8.87 6.48
CA ALA A 107 -9.06 -8.48 5.41
C ALA A 107 -8.30 -7.20 5.74
N ALA A 108 -8.96 -6.19 6.33
CA ALA A 108 -8.32 -4.94 6.74
C ALA A 108 -7.25 -5.18 7.83
N ILE A 109 -7.51 -6.05 8.81
CA ILE A 109 -6.52 -6.40 9.84
C ILE A 109 -5.34 -7.14 9.23
N ALA A 110 -5.59 -8.15 8.37
CA ALA A 110 -4.55 -8.92 7.73
C ALA A 110 -3.63 -8.04 6.87
N LEU A 111 -4.22 -7.22 6.01
CA LEU A 111 -3.49 -6.28 5.16
C LEU A 111 -2.75 -5.22 5.99
N GLY A 112 -3.37 -4.75 7.09
CA GLY A 112 -2.74 -3.82 8.01
C GLY A 112 -1.48 -4.40 8.66
N ILE A 113 -1.54 -5.66 9.13
CA ILE A 113 -0.38 -6.37 9.68
C ILE A 113 0.75 -6.46 8.66
N LEU A 114 0.43 -6.72 7.38
CA LEU A 114 1.43 -6.76 6.30
C LEU A 114 2.05 -5.39 6.00
N GLY A 115 1.32 -4.30 6.26
CA GLY A 115 1.83 -2.93 6.10
C GLY A 115 2.75 -2.47 7.24
N LEU A 116 2.58 -3.02 8.47
CA LEU A 116 3.34 -2.60 9.65
C LEU A 116 4.85 -2.63 9.47
N PRO A 117 5.48 -3.70 8.93
CA PRO A 117 6.92 -3.83 8.79
C PRO A 117 7.55 -2.69 7.99
N SER A 118 6.94 -2.33 6.86
CA SER A 118 7.46 -1.29 5.99
C SER A 118 7.41 0.09 6.64
N ILE A 119 6.32 0.43 7.32
CA ILE A 119 6.16 1.73 7.99
C ILE A 119 7.09 1.80 9.21
N LEU A 120 7.10 0.76 10.04
CA LEU A 120 7.90 0.71 11.27
C LEU A 120 9.39 0.86 10.98
N THR A 121 9.93 0.04 10.08
CA THR A 121 11.36 0.06 9.74
C THR A 121 11.77 1.39 9.13
N ASN A 122 11.00 1.91 8.16
CA ASN A 122 11.34 3.18 7.52
C ASN A 122 11.24 4.35 8.50
N THR A 123 10.26 4.34 9.41
CA THR A 123 10.12 5.39 10.44
C THR A 123 11.29 5.35 11.41
N PHE A 124 11.64 4.17 11.92
CA PHE A 124 12.79 3.99 12.80
C PHE A 124 14.08 4.50 12.15
N VAL A 125 14.38 4.02 10.94
CA VAL A 125 15.61 4.39 10.21
C VAL A 125 15.62 5.90 9.89
N ALA A 126 14.49 6.47 9.48
CA ALA A 126 14.37 7.87 9.16
C ALA A 126 14.71 8.77 10.34
N VAL A 127 14.19 8.45 11.54
CA VAL A 127 14.47 9.20 12.76
C VAL A 127 15.95 9.05 13.18
N ARG A 128 16.52 7.85 13.06
CA ARG A 128 17.94 7.59 13.36
C ARG A 128 18.90 8.33 12.43
N GLN A 129 18.48 8.65 11.21
CA GLN A 129 19.27 9.37 10.21
C GLN A 129 19.15 10.90 10.30
N VAL A 130 18.34 11.44 11.19
CA VAL A 130 18.25 12.88 11.40
C VAL A 130 19.59 13.42 11.90
N ASP A 131 19.97 14.59 11.37
CA ASP A 131 21.23 15.27 11.75
C ASP A 131 21.26 15.52 13.27
N ARG A 132 22.26 14.96 13.93
CA ARG A 132 22.46 15.07 15.37
C ARG A 132 22.70 16.51 15.81
N THR A 133 23.27 17.35 14.96
CA THR A 133 23.47 18.78 15.24
C THR A 133 22.12 19.49 15.42
N ALA A 134 21.13 19.17 14.58
CA ALA A 134 19.79 19.72 14.71
C ALA A 134 19.08 19.25 16.00
N VAL A 135 19.26 17.98 16.38
CA VAL A 135 18.72 17.41 17.63
C VAL A 135 19.34 18.10 18.84
N GLN A 136 20.68 18.21 18.88
CA GLN A 136 21.41 18.87 19.98
C GLN A 136 21.06 20.37 20.09
N ALA A 137 20.85 21.05 18.98
CA ALA A 137 20.40 22.45 19.01
C ALA A 137 19.00 22.58 19.65
N GLY A 138 18.09 21.67 19.38
CA GLY A 138 16.78 21.61 20.03
C GLY A 138 16.89 21.39 21.55
N GLU A 139 17.75 20.45 21.96
CA GLU A 139 18.03 20.18 23.38
C GLU A 139 18.67 21.38 24.08
N ALA A 140 19.65 22.03 23.45
CA ALA A 140 20.31 23.23 23.95
C ALA A 140 19.35 24.41 24.13
N MET A 141 18.27 24.50 23.31
CA MET A 141 17.19 25.48 23.48
C MET A 141 16.19 25.10 24.59
N GLY A 142 16.44 24.02 25.36
CA GLY A 142 15.58 23.60 26.47
C GLY A 142 14.34 22.81 26.03
N MET A 143 14.29 22.27 24.83
CA MET A 143 13.17 21.42 24.40
C MET A 143 13.15 20.12 25.19
N ARG A 144 11.94 19.70 25.62
CA ARG A 144 11.75 18.38 26.23
C ARG A 144 11.89 17.29 25.16
N PRO A 145 12.27 16.02 25.52
CA PRO A 145 12.49 14.95 24.55
C PRO A 145 11.34 14.78 23.54
N TRP A 146 10.09 14.78 23.99
CA TRP A 146 8.93 14.66 23.09
C TRP A 146 8.77 15.88 22.14
N GLN A 147 9.24 17.07 22.55
CA GLN A 147 9.23 18.27 21.69
C GLN A 147 10.31 18.17 20.61
N VAL A 148 11.49 17.64 20.97
CA VAL A 148 12.56 17.34 20.00
C VAL A 148 12.05 16.32 18.99
N MET A 149 11.47 15.21 19.45
CA MET A 149 10.91 14.16 18.57
C MET A 149 9.87 14.72 17.60
N LEU A 150 8.88 15.48 18.07
CA LEU A 150 7.77 15.92 17.22
C LEU A 150 8.07 17.20 16.40
N ARG A 151 8.94 18.09 16.89
CA ARG A 151 9.19 19.40 16.25
C ARG A 151 10.49 19.44 15.46
N VAL A 152 11.44 18.54 15.74
CA VAL A 152 12.74 18.48 15.06
C VAL A 152 12.88 17.19 14.26
N GLU A 153 12.84 16.03 14.93
CA GLU A 153 13.11 14.75 14.28
C GLU A 153 12.01 14.37 13.27
N PHE A 154 10.75 14.41 13.67
CA PHE A 154 9.65 14.00 12.79
C PHE A 154 9.58 14.83 11.49
N PRO A 155 9.63 16.18 11.51
CA PRO A 155 9.60 16.95 10.29
C PRO A 155 10.81 16.73 9.36
N LEU A 156 11.99 16.49 9.95
CA LEU A 156 13.21 16.20 9.18
C LEU A 156 13.21 14.77 8.62
N ALA A 157 12.64 13.82 9.36
CA ALA A 157 12.47 12.43 8.96
C ALA A 157 11.31 12.20 7.98
N ALA A 158 10.34 13.13 7.92
CA ALA A 158 9.08 12.97 7.18
C ALA A 158 9.23 12.51 5.72
N PRO A 159 10.20 12.99 4.91
CA PRO A 159 10.35 12.52 3.54
C PRO A 159 10.69 11.03 3.44
N THR A 160 11.50 10.51 4.36
CA THR A 160 11.89 9.10 4.41
C THR A 160 10.77 8.24 5.01
N ILE A 161 10.07 8.75 6.02
CA ILE A 161 8.86 8.10 6.56
C ILE A 161 7.82 7.93 5.45
N MET A 162 7.56 8.99 4.67
CA MET A 162 6.62 8.93 3.55
C MET A 162 7.01 7.91 2.48
N ALA A 163 8.30 7.68 2.25
CA ALA A 163 8.74 6.60 1.34
C ALA A 163 8.29 5.23 1.87
N GLY A 164 8.41 4.98 3.18
CA GLY A 164 7.91 3.76 3.82
C GLY A 164 6.39 3.61 3.74
N VAL A 165 5.66 4.71 3.93
CA VAL A 165 4.20 4.75 3.80
C VAL A 165 3.75 4.42 2.38
N ARG A 166 4.42 4.98 1.37
CA ARG A 166 4.14 4.68 -0.05
C ARG A 166 4.35 3.20 -0.36
N THR A 167 5.48 2.64 0.07
CA THR A 167 5.75 1.20 -0.12
C THR A 167 4.68 0.34 0.55
N ALA A 168 4.28 0.67 1.78
CA ALA A 168 3.22 -0.04 2.48
C ALA A 168 1.87 0.07 1.76
N ALA A 169 1.51 1.27 1.30
CA ALA A 169 0.25 1.52 0.60
C ALA A 169 0.13 0.70 -0.69
N ILE A 170 1.21 0.66 -1.50
CA ILE A 170 1.22 -0.11 -2.74
C ILE A 170 1.13 -1.61 -2.44
N ASN A 171 1.89 -2.12 -1.46
CA ASN A 171 1.85 -3.52 -1.07
C ASN A 171 0.46 -3.92 -0.55
N ILE A 172 -0.14 -3.12 0.35
CA ILE A 172 -1.49 -3.34 0.86
C ILE A 172 -2.50 -3.37 -0.31
N TYR A 173 -2.44 -2.40 -1.22
CA TYR A 173 -3.36 -2.32 -2.35
C TYR A 173 -3.19 -3.51 -3.31
N ALA A 174 -1.95 -3.89 -3.63
CA ALA A 174 -1.67 -5.04 -4.48
C ALA A 174 -2.15 -6.35 -3.84
N THR A 175 -1.88 -6.54 -2.54
CA THR A 175 -2.33 -7.73 -1.80
C THR A 175 -3.85 -7.77 -1.60
N ALA A 176 -4.53 -6.61 -1.56
CA ALA A 176 -5.99 -6.54 -1.51
C ALA A 176 -6.67 -7.19 -2.73
N THR A 177 -5.96 -7.36 -3.83
CA THR A 177 -6.44 -8.11 -5.00
C THR A 177 -6.76 -9.57 -4.67
N VAL A 178 -5.97 -10.20 -3.78
CA VAL A 178 -6.22 -11.60 -3.37
C VAL A 178 -7.18 -11.73 -2.18
N ALA A 179 -7.74 -10.61 -1.69
CA ALA A 179 -8.74 -10.63 -0.61
C ALA A 179 -10.09 -11.22 -1.05
N ASN A 180 -10.31 -11.42 -2.35
CA ASN A 180 -11.46 -12.16 -2.86
C ASN A 180 -11.50 -13.60 -2.34
N PHE A 181 -10.35 -14.25 -2.13
CA PHE A 181 -10.28 -15.59 -1.55
C PHE A 181 -10.76 -15.67 -0.09
N VAL A 182 -10.88 -14.53 0.58
CA VAL A 182 -11.43 -14.44 1.94
C VAL A 182 -12.78 -13.70 1.98
N GLY A 183 -13.52 -13.76 0.87
CA GLY A 183 -14.92 -13.35 0.78
C GLY A 183 -15.13 -11.86 0.55
N LEU A 184 -14.14 -11.11 0.08
CA LEU A 184 -14.31 -9.74 -0.37
C LEU A 184 -14.42 -9.67 -1.88
N SER A 185 -15.45 -9.03 -2.41
CA SER A 185 -15.54 -8.73 -3.85
C SER A 185 -14.59 -7.57 -4.18
N THR A 186 -13.44 -7.90 -4.75
CA THR A 186 -12.39 -6.97 -5.16
C THR A 186 -12.11 -7.09 -6.66
N LEU A 187 -11.29 -6.21 -7.22
CA LEU A 187 -10.82 -6.35 -8.61
C LEU A 187 -10.11 -7.68 -8.88
N GLY A 188 -9.71 -8.38 -7.80
CA GLY A 188 -9.18 -9.73 -7.88
C GLY A 188 -10.15 -10.74 -8.47
N ASP A 189 -11.46 -10.59 -8.27
CA ASP A 189 -12.47 -11.48 -8.85
C ASP A 189 -12.35 -11.53 -10.38
N LEU A 190 -12.17 -10.36 -11.02
CA LEU A 190 -11.99 -10.29 -12.46
C LEU A 190 -10.74 -11.05 -12.93
N ILE A 191 -9.69 -11.09 -12.09
CA ILE A 191 -8.40 -11.71 -12.43
C ILE A 191 -8.43 -13.21 -12.17
N THR A 192 -9.09 -13.64 -11.10
CA THR A 192 -9.04 -15.02 -10.62
C THR A 192 -10.16 -15.92 -11.17
N GLU A 193 -11.18 -15.33 -11.81
CA GLU A 193 -12.32 -16.06 -12.35
C GLU A 193 -12.45 -15.95 -13.89
N PRO A 194 -11.47 -16.45 -14.66
CA PRO A 194 -11.51 -16.38 -16.12
C PRO A 194 -12.67 -17.16 -16.73
N ALA A 195 -13.25 -18.11 -16.01
CA ALA A 195 -14.43 -18.85 -16.43
C ALA A 195 -15.66 -17.92 -16.56
N VAL A 196 -15.75 -16.88 -15.70
CA VAL A 196 -16.86 -15.91 -15.70
C VAL A 196 -16.57 -14.74 -16.63
N TYR A 197 -15.37 -14.15 -16.49
CA TYR A 197 -15.02 -12.87 -17.11
C TYR A 197 -14.27 -13.01 -18.44
N GLY A 198 -13.80 -14.21 -18.77
CA GLY A 198 -12.93 -14.45 -19.93
C GLY A 198 -11.53 -13.85 -19.78
N ASN A 199 -10.68 -14.09 -20.76
CA ASN A 199 -9.32 -13.53 -20.77
C ASN A 199 -9.32 -11.99 -20.82
N ASP A 200 -10.30 -11.41 -21.50
CA ASP A 200 -10.43 -9.95 -21.59
C ASP A 200 -10.73 -9.32 -20.23
N GLY A 201 -11.59 -9.98 -19.40
CA GLY A 201 -11.87 -9.55 -18.02
C GLY A 201 -10.64 -9.65 -17.12
N VAL A 202 -9.85 -10.72 -17.27
CA VAL A 202 -8.60 -10.89 -16.55
C VAL A 202 -7.60 -9.76 -16.87
N VAL A 203 -7.41 -9.48 -18.16
CA VAL A 203 -6.52 -8.39 -18.61
C VAL A 203 -7.07 -7.03 -18.18
N ALA A 204 -8.39 -6.81 -18.29
CA ALA A 204 -9.04 -5.59 -17.82
C ALA A 204 -8.84 -5.37 -16.31
N GLY A 205 -9.05 -6.39 -15.49
CA GLY A 205 -8.80 -6.36 -14.05
C GLY A 205 -7.35 -5.98 -13.73
N ALA A 206 -6.39 -6.61 -14.40
CA ALA A 206 -4.97 -6.32 -14.21
C ALA A 206 -4.62 -4.87 -14.60
N ILE A 207 -5.14 -4.36 -15.71
CA ILE A 207 -4.95 -2.97 -16.15
C ILE A 207 -5.51 -2.00 -15.11
N ILE A 208 -6.73 -2.25 -14.61
CA ILE A 208 -7.39 -1.36 -13.64
C ILE A 208 -6.61 -1.35 -12.32
N VAL A 209 -6.20 -2.53 -11.83
CA VAL A 209 -5.36 -2.63 -10.61
C VAL A 209 -4.07 -1.83 -10.78
N ALA A 210 -3.38 -1.98 -11.92
CA ALA A 210 -2.14 -1.25 -12.20
C ALA A 210 -2.37 0.27 -12.25
N LEU A 211 -3.45 0.74 -12.90
CA LEU A 211 -3.80 2.15 -12.97
C LEU A 211 -4.07 2.75 -11.58
N PHE A 212 -4.86 2.08 -10.74
CA PHE A 212 -5.11 2.55 -9.38
C PHE A 212 -3.84 2.53 -8.52
N ALA A 213 -2.97 1.52 -8.66
CA ALA A 213 -1.69 1.49 -7.98
C ALA A 213 -0.81 2.70 -8.36
N MET A 214 -0.76 3.04 -9.66
CA MET A 214 -0.05 4.23 -10.15
C MET A 214 -0.68 5.53 -9.62
N LEU A 215 -2.00 5.63 -9.53
CA LEU A 215 -2.71 6.79 -8.97
C LEU A 215 -2.41 6.95 -7.48
N ILE A 216 -2.44 5.87 -6.71
CA ILE A 216 -2.08 5.86 -5.28
C ILE A 216 -0.64 6.32 -5.12
N GLU A 217 0.29 5.76 -5.90
CA GLU A 217 1.71 6.14 -5.89
C GLU A 217 1.90 7.63 -6.21
N ALA A 218 1.29 8.12 -7.28
CA ALA A 218 1.38 9.52 -7.68
C ALA A 218 0.79 10.47 -6.62
N THR A 219 -0.33 10.10 -6.03
CA THR A 219 -0.99 10.88 -4.97
C THR A 219 -0.10 10.98 -3.73
N LEU A 220 0.42 9.84 -3.26
CA LEU A 220 1.30 9.81 -2.09
C LEU A 220 2.66 10.45 -2.37
N ALA A 221 3.19 10.38 -3.60
CA ALA A 221 4.37 11.12 -4.02
C ALA A 221 4.13 12.63 -3.98
N GLY A 222 2.96 13.09 -4.40
CA GLY A 222 2.53 14.49 -4.26
C GLY A 222 2.47 14.93 -2.80
N VAL A 223 1.86 14.12 -1.93
CA VAL A 223 1.84 14.38 -0.48
C VAL A 223 3.26 14.44 0.08
N GLN A 224 4.13 13.51 -0.27
CA GLN A 224 5.54 13.53 0.15
C GLN A 224 6.24 14.83 -0.28
N TRP A 225 6.01 15.28 -1.51
CA TRP A 225 6.59 16.52 -2.01
C TRP A 225 6.12 17.74 -1.22
N LEU A 226 4.84 17.79 -0.82
CA LEU A 226 4.26 18.87 0.00
C LEU A 226 4.85 18.88 1.41
N VAL A 227 4.99 17.71 2.04
CA VAL A 227 5.51 17.56 3.42
C VAL A 227 7.03 17.81 3.48
N THR A 228 7.75 17.63 2.37
CA THR A 228 9.21 17.87 2.34
C THR A 228 9.53 19.35 2.52
N LEU A 229 10.25 19.68 3.59
CA LEU A 229 10.65 21.04 3.93
C LEU A 229 11.46 21.69 2.79
N ARG A 230 11.22 22.98 2.54
CA ARG A 230 11.89 23.72 1.45
C ARG A 230 13.42 23.67 1.55
N GLY A 231 14.00 23.73 2.77
CA GLY A 231 15.43 23.62 3.01
C GLY A 231 16.05 22.31 2.54
N LEU A 232 15.37 21.18 2.78
CA LEU A 232 15.81 19.87 2.32
C LEU A 232 15.73 19.72 0.79
N LYS A 233 14.78 20.40 0.15
CA LYS A 233 14.68 20.45 -1.33
C LYS A 233 15.88 21.14 -1.96
N LEU A 234 16.43 22.18 -1.36
CA LEU A 234 17.61 22.90 -1.85
C LEU A 234 18.89 22.07 -1.73
N GLN A 235 19.09 21.37 -0.61
CA GLN A 235 20.27 20.51 -0.41
C GLN A 235 20.33 19.33 -1.40
N ARG A 236 19.20 18.77 -1.83
CA ARG A 236 19.18 17.74 -2.88
C ARG A 236 19.62 18.27 -4.24
N ARG A 237 19.26 19.50 -4.62
CA ARG A 237 19.66 20.12 -5.89
C ARG A 237 21.16 20.41 -5.99
N THR A 238 21.81 20.76 -4.87
CA THR A 238 23.26 21.02 -4.84
C THR A 238 24.12 19.75 -4.83
N ARG A 239 23.56 18.58 -4.46
CA ARG A 239 24.27 17.29 -4.53
C ARG A 239 24.16 16.58 -5.89
N SER A 240 23.26 17.02 -6.76
CA SER A 240 23.04 16.45 -8.10
C SER A 240 23.63 17.33 -9.23
N ALA A 241 24.24 18.45 -8.90
CA ALA A 241 25.04 19.31 -9.77
C ALA A 241 26.54 19.13 -9.47
#